data_b68fb2a55370a26b7a388c18e7febe18
#
_entry.id   b68fb2a55370a26b7a388c18e7febe18
#
_cell.length_a   1.000
_cell.length_b   1.000
_cell.length_c   1.000
_cell.angle_alpha   90.00
_cell.angle_beta   90.00
_cell.angle_gamma   90.00
#
_symmetry.space_group_name_H-M   'P 1'
#
loop_
_entity.id
_entity.type
_entity.pdbx_description
1 polymer ?
#
loop_
_entity_poly.entity_id
_entity_poly.type
_entity_poly.pdbx_seq_one_letter_code
_entity_poly.pdbx_strand_id
1 'polypeptide(L)'
;MRFSLTFLVRLTSAAALIFIIGVSGCTGKVVAARSLPGDDISPKAPAIVFGFLGGFVAHDDPVHAEVQLAAQLRKEFPTGVEVETFENTHVARARQQILKFLDTDRDGMLSKEEKQGARIIIYGHSWGGWATVALARALEKDGIPVLLTIQVDSVSKRGRNDTLIPANVAQAVNYYQPFGIVHGDHDIKAADATRTRILGNYRFDYKKSPLNCADYPWYDRFFVKPHTQIECDPEIWAKAESLIRANLPQIPAKGSK
;
A
#
# COMPACT_ATOMS: atom_id res chain seq x y z
N MET A 1 -3.37 61.38 18.65
CA MET A 1 -4.67 61.70 18.00
C MET A 1 -5.63 60.54 18.21
N ARG A 2 -6.68 60.82 18.97
CA ARG A 2 -7.83 59.91 19.26
C ARG A 2 -8.74 59.88 18.06
N PHE A 3 -9.33 58.72 17.71
CA PHE A 3 -10.72 58.66 17.28
C PHE A 3 -11.29 57.26 17.62
N SER A 4 -12.23 57.32 18.54
CA SER A 4 -13.19 56.29 18.92
C SER A 4 -14.41 56.37 17.98
N LEU A 5 -14.97 55.26 17.59
CA LEU A 5 -16.37 55.24 17.13
C LEU A 5 -17.05 53.91 17.45
N THR A 6 -17.97 54.04 18.39
CA THR A 6 -19.01 53.10 18.83
C THR A 6 -20.19 53.13 17.85
N PHE A 7 -20.80 52.00 17.49
CA PHE A 7 -22.20 51.94 17.00
C PHE A 7 -22.68 50.50 17.09
N LEU A 8 -23.54 50.23 17.92
CA LEU A 8 -25.01 50.23 18.07
C LEU A 8 -25.66 48.89 17.72
N VAL A 9 -26.17 48.29 18.78
CA VAL A 9 -27.08 47.14 18.85
C VAL A 9 -28.41 47.47 18.17
N ARG A 10 -28.99 46.59 17.37
CA ARG A 10 -30.41 46.50 17.11
C ARG A 10 -30.95 45.10 17.36
N LEU A 11 -31.69 44.98 18.43
CA LEU A 11 -32.69 43.94 18.65
C LEU A 11 -33.89 44.19 17.72
N THR A 12 -34.33 43.13 17.05
CA THR A 12 -35.71 43.06 16.54
C THR A 12 -36.33 41.74 16.92
N SER A 13 -37.31 41.82 17.78
CA SER A 13 -38.25 40.75 18.14
C SER A 13 -39.15 40.43 16.95
N ALA A 14 -39.38 39.15 16.66
CA ALA A 14 -40.48 38.73 15.80
C ALA A 14 -41.10 37.43 16.31
N ALA A 15 -42.36 37.51 16.49
CA ALA A 15 -43.39 36.70 17.07
C ALA A 15 -43.37 35.19 16.73
N ALA A 16 -43.74 34.43 17.74
CA ALA A 16 -44.14 33.03 17.65
C ALA A 16 -45.49 32.88 16.96
N LEU A 17 -45.54 32.06 15.91
CA LEU A 17 -46.79 31.55 15.35
C LEU A 17 -46.86 30.04 15.62
N ILE A 18 -47.74 29.66 16.55
CA ILE A 18 -48.07 28.28 16.85
C ILE A 18 -49.06 27.79 15.78
N PHE A 19 -48.63 26.84 14.93
CA PHE A 19 -49.52 26.06 14.08
C PHE A 19 -49.75 24.68 14.70
N ILE A 20 -50.97 24.48 15.22
CA ILE A 20 -51.46 23.16 15.62
C ILE A 20 -51.93 22.48 14.34
N ILE A 21 -51.24 21.46 13.91
CA ILE A 21 -51.68 20.55 12.85
C ILE A 21 -52.06 19.23 13.48
N GLY A 22 -53.33 18.87 13.29
CA GLY A 22 -53.95 17.66 13.82
C GLY A 22 -53.27 16.36 13.38
N VAL A 23 -53.06 15.47 14.33
CA VAL A 23 -52.56 14.11 14.12
C VAL A 23 -53.73 13.28 13.57
N SER A 24 -53.74 13.03 12.26
CA SER A 24 -54.58 12.02 11.64
C SER A 24 -53.87 10.70 11.72
N GLY A 25 -54.37 9.76 12.53
CA GLY A 25 -53.80 8.43 12.70
C GLY A 25 -53.90 7.60 11.42
N CYS A 26 -52.78 7.34 10.78
CA CYS A 26 -52.64 6.29 9.80
C CYS A 26 -51.99 5.07 10.49
N THR A 27 -52.79 4.05 10.78
CA THR A 27 -52.30 2.73 11.19
C THR A 27 -51.65 2.04 9.96
N GLY A 28 -50.39 2.41 9.69
CA GLY A 28 -49.56 1.72 8.74
C GLY A 28 -49.16 0.36 9.31
N LYS A 29 -49.59 -0.75 8.70
CA LYS A 29 -49.01 -2.08 8.96
C LYS A 29 -47.53 -2.00 8.73
N VAL A 30 -46.76 -2.23 9.81
CA VAL A 30 -45.30 -2.49 9.72
C VAL A 30 -45.14 -3.76 8.91
N VAL A 31 -44.83 -3.62 7.63
CA VAL A 31 -44.34 -4.72 6.82
C VAL A 31 -42.94 -5.04 7.33
N ALA A 32 -42.84 -6.16 8.07
CA ALA A 32 -41.56 -6.68 8.47
C ALA A 32 -40.65 -6.76 7.23
N ALA A 33 -39.51 -6.06 7.26
CA ALA A 33 -38.50 -6.17 6.24
C ALA A 33 -38.11 -7.65 6.13
N ARG A 34 -38.45 -8.25 5.01
CA ARG A 34 -38.07 -9.60 4.65
C ARG A 34 -36.54 -9.59 4.58
N SER A 35 -35.87 -10.25 5.52
CA SER A 35 -34.43 -10.50 5.43
C SER A 35 -34.17 -11.15 4.07
N LEU A 36 -33.34 -10.48 3.26
CA LEU A 36 -32.85 -11.06 2.02
C LEU A 36 -32.11 -12.35 2.34
N PRO A 37 -32.24 -13.41 1.54
CA PRO A 37 -31.56 -14.66 1.78
C PRO A 37 -30.04 -14.44 1.68
N GLY A 38 -29.37 -14.90 2.76
CA GLY A 38 -27.97 -15.23 2.85
C GLY A 38 -26.99 -14.35 2.05
N ASP A 39 -26.24 -13.49 2.78
CA ASP A 39 -24.90 -13.15 2.31
C ASP A 39 -24.20 -14.49 2.07
N ASP A 40 -24.06 -14.83 0.80
CA ASP A 40 -23.26 -15.95 0.33
C ASP A 40 -21.83 -15.60 0.75
N ILE A 41 -21.39 -16.16 1.90
CA ILE A 41 -20.03 -15.95 2.44
C ILE A 41 -19.13 -16.85 1.59
N SER A 42 -18.96 -16.51 0.32
CA SER A 42 -17.81 -16.99 -0.43
C SER A 42 -16.57 -16.59 0.33
N PRO A 43 -15.63 -17.50 0.60
CA PRO A 43 -14.43 -17.18 1.36
C PRO A 43 -13.71 -16.01 0.65
N LYS A 44 -13.69 -14.86 1.32
CA LYS A 44 -13.06 -13.67 0.77
C LYS A 44 -11.55 -13.93 0.69
N ALA A 45 -10.96 -13.71 -0.49
CA ALA A 45 -9.52 -13.83 -0.66
C ALA A 45 -8.76 -12.99 0.37
N PRO A 46 -7.64 -13.48 0.92
CA PRO A 46 -6.82 -12.73 1.86
C PRO A 46 -6.25 -11.48 1.18
N ALA A 47 -5.89 -10.47 1.96
CA ALA A 47 -5.00 -9.44 1.48
C ALA A 47 -3.59 -10.02 1.31
N ILE A 48 -2.86 -9.60 0.29
CA ILE A 48 -1.55 -10.15 -0.06
C ILE A 48 -0.51 -9.04 -0.01
N VAL A 49 0.56 -9.24 0.76
CA VAL A 49 1.66 -8.29 0.88
C VAL A 49 2.96 -9.00 0.53
N PHE A 50 3.54 -8.70 -0.62
CA PHE A 50 4.77 -9.33 -1.09
C PHE A 50 5.93 -8.34 -1.13
N GLY A 51 7.06 -8.76 -0.52
CA GLY A 51 8.32 -8.05 -0.54
C GLY A 51 9.34 -8.69 -1.47
N PHE A 52 10.10 -7.87 -2.21
CA PHE A 52 11.21 -8.34 -3.05
C PHE A 52 12.53 -7.78 -2.58
N LEU A 53 13.50 -8.66 -2.38
CA LEU A 53 14.86 -8.31 -1.99
C LEU A 53 15.72 -7.93 -3.20
N GLY A 54 16.67 -7.03 -2.96
CA GLY A 54 17.65 -6.61 -3.93
C GLY A 54 18.76 -7.63 -4.19
N GLY A 55 19.65 -7.33 -5.13
CA GLY A 55 20.90 -8.07 -5.36
C GLY A 55 20.72 -9.59 -5.44
N PHE A 56 21.65 -10.29 -4.77
CA PHE A 56 21.68 -11.74 -4.62
C PHE A 56 21.32 -12.17 -3.19
N VAL A 57 20.49 -11.39 -2.51
CA VAL A 57 20.07 -11.60 -1.13
C VAL A 57 19.00 -12.68 -1.06
N ALA A 58 19.12 -13.61 -0.10
CA ALA A 58 18.11 -14.62 0.16
C ALA A 58 16.81 -14.00 0.70
N HIS A 59 15.68 -14.55 0.30
CA HIS A 59 14.34 -13.99 0.63
C HIS A 59 14.02 -13.97 2.13
N ASP A 60 14.78 -14.66 2.96
CA ASP A 60 14.59 -14.80 4.42
C ASP A 60 15.76 -14.24 5.25
N ASP A 61 16.70 -13.51 4.62
CA ASP A 61 17.82 -12.90 5.34
C ASP A 61 17.34 -11.79 6.27
N PRO A 62 17.40 -11.98 7.61
CA PRO A 62 16.82 -11.07 8.59
C PRO A 62 17.56 -9.73 8.73
N VAL A 63 18.73 -9.57 8.11
CA VAL A 63 19.45 -8.30 8.08
C VAL A 63 18.69 -7.26 7.25
N HIS A 64 17.99 -7.70 6.21
CA HIS A 64 17.34 -6.84 5.24
C HIS A 64 15.97 -6.35 5.73
N ALA A 65 15.72 -5.06 5.54
CA ALA A 65 14.55 -4.39 6.09
C ALA A 65 13.23 -4.89 5.48
N GLU A 66 13.24 -5.40 4.25
CA GLU A 66 12.07 -6.04 3.63
C GLU A 66 11.62 -7.28 4.41
N VAL A 67 12.58 -8.09 4.89
CA VAL A 67 12.30 -9.29 5.68
C VAL A 67 11.81 -8.91 7.08
N GLN A 68 12.40 -7.88 7.68
CA GLN A 68 11.98 -7.35 8.99
C GLN A 68 10.55 -6.83 8.94
N LEU A 69 10.20 -6.04 7.92
CA LEU A 69 8.84 -5.55 7.70
C LEU A 69 7.85 -6.70 7.50
N ALA A 70 8.21 -7.69 6.68
CA ALA A 70 7.36 -8.87 6.48
C ALA A 70 7.13 -9.64 7.79
N ALA A 71 8.17 -9.83 8.61
CA ALA A 71 8.06 -10.51 9.91
C ALA A 71 7.13 -9.74 10.88
N GLN A 72 7.23 -8.42 10.89
CA GLN A 72 6.36 -7.56 11.69
C GLN A 72 4.89 -7.66 11.25
N LEU A 73 4.62 -7.58 9.95
CA LEU A 73 3.27 -7.70 9.40
C LEU A 73 2.65 -9.08 9.66
N ARG A 74 3.43 -10.18 9.52
CA ARG A 74 2.94 -11.53 9.87
C ARG A 74 2.55 -11.65 11.35
N LYS A 75 3.30 -11.03 12.24
CA LYS A 75 3.00 -11.03 13.68
C LYS A 75 1.73 -10.25 13.99
N GLU A 76 1.52 -9.15 13.28
CA GLU A 76 0.36 -8.27 13.52
C GLU A 76 -0.91 -8.81 12.88
N PHE A 77 -0.81 -9.39 11.68
CA PHE A 77 -1.92 -9.94 10.91
C PHE A 77 -1.78 -11.47 10.79
N PRO A 78 -2.00 -12.23 11.86
CA PRO A 78 -1.81 -13.69 11.85
C PRO A 78 -2.83 -14.43 10.98
N THR A 79 -3.89 -13.76 10.56
CA THR A 79 -4.94 -14.28 9.67
C THR A 79 -5.46 -13.19 8.73
N GLY A 80 -5.96 -13.59 7.55
CA GLY A 80 -6.58 -12.68 6.59
C GLY A 80 -5.61 -11.81 5.78
N VAL A 81 -4.30 -11.91 6.04
CA VAL A 81 -3.23 -11.27 5.27
C VAL A 81 -2.12 -12.29 5.04
N GLU A 82 -1.81 -12.54 3.78
CA GLU A 82 -0.68 -13.37 3.38
C GLU A 82 0.54 -12.50 3.12
N VAL A 83 1.61 -12.73 3.86
CA VAL A 83 2.85 -11.92 3.78
C VAL A 83 4.03 -12.82 3.43
N GLU A 84 4.63 -12.61 2.26
CA GLU A 84 5.80 -13.35 1.82
C GLU A 84 6.90 -12.43 1.28
N THR A 85 8.13 -12.94 1.29
CA THR A 85 9.31 -12.29 0.71
C THR A 85 9.91 -13.18 -0.37
N PHE A 86 10.48 -12.57 -1.42
CA PHE A 86 11.04 -13.26 -2.59
C PHE A 86 12.36 -12.60 -3.01
N GLU A 87 13.26 -13.37 -3.57
CA GLU A 87 14.35 -12.83 -4.35
C GLU A 87 13.81 -12.14 -5.62
N ASN A 88 14.48 -11.10 -6.05
CA ASN A 88 14.07 -10.32 -7.24
C ASN A 88 13.99 -11.14 -8.55
N THR A 89 14.55 -12.33 -8.60
CA THR A 89 14.47 -13.25 -9.75
C THR A 89 13.22 -14.11 -9.75
N HIS A 90 12.49 -14.20 -8.64
CA HIS A 90 11.35 -15.10 -8.45
C HIS A 90 9.98 -14.47 -8.73
N VAL A 91 9.91 -13.47 -9.62
CA VAL A 91 8.65 -12.81 -10.03
C VAL A 91 7.58 -13.80 -10.51
N ALA A 92 7.98 -14.82 -11.27
CA ALA A 92 7.05 -15.85 -11.76
C ALA A 92 6.48 -16.69 -10.61
N ARG A 93 7.30 -17.05 -9.61
CA ARG A 93 6.87 -17.79 -8.42
C ARG A 93 5.91 -16.94 -7.57
N ALA A 94 6.24 -15.66 -7.34
CA ALA A 94 5.36 -14.73 -6.63
C ALA A 94 4.00 -14.59 -7.33
N ARG A 95 3.98 -14.47 -8.68
CA ARG A 95 2.73 -14.46 -9.44
C ARG A 95 1.92 -15.74 -9.22
N GLN A 96 2.53 -16.92 -9.34
CA GLN A 96 1.84 -18.20 -9.09
C GLN A 96 1.25 -18.28 -7.69
N GLN A 97 1.97 -17.80 -6.68
CA GLN A 97 1.47 -17.78 -5.30
C GLN A 97 0.25 -16.86 -5.16
N ILE A 98 0.27 -15.67 -5.79
CA ILE A 98 -0.90 -14.78 -5.81
C ILE A 98 -2.10 -15.47 -6.46
N LEU A 99 -1.93 -16.09 -7.62
CA LEU A 99 -3.04 -16.80 -8.30
C LEU A 99 -3.65 -17.88 -7.39
N LYS A 100 -2.80 -18.63 -6.67
CA LYS A 100 -3.24 -19.65 -5.70
C LYS A 100 -4.03 -19.07 -4.52
N PHE A 101 -3.64 -17.89 -4.01
CA PHE A 101 -4.37 -17.26 -2.91
C PHE A 101 -5.70 -16.65 -3.35
N LEU A 102 -5.79 -16.24 -4.61
CA LEU A 102 -7.02 -15.69 -5.18
C LEU A 102 -8.03 -16.75 -5.58
N ASP A 103 -7.61 -17.96 -5.94
CA ASP A 103 -8.43 -19.12 -6.28
C ASP A 103 -9.08 -19.66 -4.99
N THR A 104 -10.18 -19.03 -4.58
CA THR A 104 -10.83 -19.31 -3.29
C THR A 104 -11.70 -20.54 -3.31
N ASP A 105 -12.27 -20.92 -4.46
CA ASP A 105 -13.05 -22.12 -4.66
C ASP A 105 -12.22 -23.33 -5.11
N ARG A 106 -10.93 -23.08 -5.43
CA ARG A 106 -9.92 -24.09 -5.81
C ARG A 106 -10.26 -24.87 -7.06
N ASP A 107 -10.92 -24.24 -8.00
CA ASP A 107 -11.25 -24.85 -9.30
C ASP A 107 -10.09 -24.78 -10.31
N GLY A 108 -9.00 -24.06 -9.95
CA GLY A 108 -7.79 -23.89 -10.76
C GLY A 108 -7.90 -22.75 -11.79
N MET A 109 -8.99 -21.99 -11.77
CA MET A 109 -9.24 -20.85 -12.63
C MET A 109 -9.66 -19.64 -11.80
N LEU A 110 -9.28 -18.44 -12.21
CA LEU A 110 -9.73 -17.23 -11.51
C LEU A 110 -10.97 -16.65 -12.20
N SER A 111 -12.07 -16.64 -11.50
CA SER A 111 -13.28 -15.91 -11.86
C SER A 111 -13.03 -14.41 -11.95
N LYS A 112 -13.96 -13.67 -12.54
CA LYS A 112 -13.90 -12.20 -12.58
C LYS A 112 -13.99 -11.60 -11.19
N GLU A 113 -14.81 -12.17 -10.34
CA GLU A 113 -15.07 -11.77 -8.96
C GLU A 113 -13.82 -11.92 -8.09
N GLU A 114 -13.10 -13.05 -8.20
CA GLU A 114 -11.84 -13.30 -7.50
C GLU A 114 -10.74 -12.33 -7.92
N LYS A 115 -10.61 -12.06 -9.22
CA LYS A 115 -9.66 -11.06 -9.74
C LYS A 115 -9.99 -9.66 -9.23
N GLN A 116 -11.25 -9.23 -9.28
CA GLN A 116 -11.68 -7.91 -8.83
C GLN A 116 -11.63 -7.74 -7.32
N GLY A 117 -11.76 -8.83 -6.57
CA GLY A 117 -11.62 -8.87 -5.11
C GLY A 117 -10.17 -8.80 -4.62
N ALA A 118 -9.17 -8.87 -5.52
CA ALA A 118 -7.77 -8.91 -5.16
C ALA A 118 -7.32 -7.65 -4.40
N ARG A 119 -6.60 -7.86 -3.29
CA ARG A 119 -6.03 -6.80 -2.43
C ARG A 119 -4.54 -7.05 -2.30
N ILE A 120 -3.78 -6.57 -3.28
CA ILE A 120 -2.36 -6.87 -3.43
C ILE A 120 -1.53 -5.62 -3.19
N ILE A 121 -0.51 -5.75 -2.33
CA ILE A 121 0.50 -4.74 -2.07
C ILE A 121 1.86 -5.36 -2.36
N ILE A 122 2.72 -4.64 -3.09
CA ILE A 122 4.04 -5.13 -3.46
C ILE A 122 5.07 -4.06 -3.13
N TYR A 123 6.17 -4.45 -2.49
CA TYR A 123 7.26 -3.55 -2.15
C TYR A 123 8.62 -4.18 -2.41
N GLY A 124 9.66 -3.36 -2.52
CA GLY A 124 11.01 -3.88 -2.69
C GLY A 124 12.08 -2.81 -2.83
N HIS A 125 13.33 -3.20 -2.52
CA HIS A 125 14.51 -2.38 -2.60
C HIS A 125 15.40 -2.81 -3.78
N SER A 126 16.08 -1.87 -4.41
CA SER A 126 17.06 -2.15 -5.45
C SER A 126 16.44 -2.93 -6.64
N TRP A 127 17.04 -4.06 -7.03
CA TRP A 127 16.44 -4.99 -8.00
C TRP A 127 15.09 -5.56 -7.54
N GLY A 128 14.82 -5.56 -6.24
CA GLY A 128 13.50 -5.86 -5.68
C GLY A 128 12.45 -4.81 -6.05
N GLY A 129 12.81 -3.54 -6.09
CA GLY A 129 11.95 -2.46 -6.60
C GLY A 129 11.58 -2.67 -8.07
N TRP A 130 12.55 -3.06 -8.91
CA TRP A 130 12.26 -3.49 -10.29
C TRP A 130 11.30 -4.69 -10.32
N ALA A 131 11.52 -5.71 -9.47
CA ALA A 131 10.68 -6.90 -9.42
C ALA A 131 9.23 -6.57 -9.01
N THR A 132 9.04 -5.56 -8.15
CA THR A 132 7.74 -5.01 -7.77
C THR A 132 6.93 -4.58 -9.00
N VAL A 133 7.54 -3.81 -9.89
CA VAL A 133 6.87 -3.35 -11.13
C VAL A 133 6.72 -4.49 -12.14
N ALA A 134 7.70 -5.39 -12.20
CA ALA A 134 7.62 -6.56 -13.08
C ALA A 134 6.46 -7.48 -12.69
N LEU A 135 6.22 -7.71 -11.40
CA LEU A 135 5.08 -8.47 -10.91
C LEU A 135 3.75 -7.74 -11.21
N ALA A 136 3.68 -6.44 -10.95
CA ALA A 136 2.48 -5.65 -11.27
C ALA A 136 2.09 -5.75 -12.75
N ARG A 137 3.08 -5.68 -13.67
CA ARG A 137 2.86 -5.89 -15.12
C ARG A 137 2.41 -7.31 -15.47
N ALA A 138 2.91 -8.30 -14.76
CA ALA A 138 2.45 -9.68 -14.97
C ALA A 138 1.00 -9.84 -14.55
N LEU A 139 0.61 -9.27 -13.43
CA LEU A 139 -0.78 -9.24 -12.93
C LEU A 139 -1.70 -8.40 -13.82
N GLU A 140 -1.20 -7.34 -14.46
CA GLU A 140 -1.97 -6.56 -15.44
C GLU A 140 -2.42 -7.43 -16.61
N LYS A 141 -1.53 -8.30 -17.12
CA LYS A 141 -1.86 -9.24 -18.19
C LYS A 141 -2.91 -10.27 -17.77
N ASP A 142 -2.98 -10.59 -16.49
CA ASP A 142 -3.99 -11.48 -15.90
C ASP A 142 -5.32 -10.76 -15.60
N GLY A 143 -5.37 -9.43 -15.75
CA GLY A 143 -6.52 -8.61 -15.39
C GLY A 143 -6.70 -8.44 -13.88
N ILE A 144 -5.63 -8.59 -13.10
CA ILE A 144 -5.64 -8.53 -11.63
C ILE A 144 -5.17 -7.15 -11.18
N PRO A 145 -5.95 -6.42 -10.34
CA PRO A 145 -5.56 -5.13 -9.79
C PRO A 145 -4.52 -5.26 -8.68
N VAL A 146 -3.72 -4.20 -8.50
CA VAL A 146 -2.76 -4.01 -7.42
C VAL A 146 -3.10 -2.74 -6.68
N LEU A 147 -3.25 -2.78 -5.36
CA LEU A 147 -3.61 -1.62 -4.55
C LEU A 147 -2.45 -0.63 -4.42
N LEU A 148 -1.24 -1.15 -4.16
CA LEU A 148 -0.09 -0.31 -3.86
C LEU A 148 1.21 -0.97 -4.33
N THR A 149 2.08 -0.18 -4.95
CA THR A 149 3.49 -0.53 -5.15
C THR A 149 4.39 0.45 -4.42
N ILE A 150 5.43 -0.06 -3.74
CA ILE A 150 6.44 0.74 -3.03
C ILE A 150 7.81 0.37 -3.57
N GLN A 151 8.48 1.34 -4.17
CA GLN A 151 9.84 1.20 -4.65
C GLN A 151 10.79 1.95 -3.71
N VAL A 152 11.84 1.27 -3.25
CA VAL A 152 12.92 1.85 -2.45
C VAL A 152 14.21 1.73 -3.25
N ASP A 153 14.74 2.85 -3.65
CA ASP A 153 15.97 2.99 -4.48
C ASP A 153 16.04 1.95 -5.61
N SER A 154 14.92 1.85 -6.35
CA SER A 154 14.71 0.83 -7.37
C SER A 154 15.72 0.97 -8.50
N VAL A 155 16.45 -0.11 -8.76
CA VAL A 155 17.46 -0.19 -9.83
C VAL A 155 16.93 -1.06 -10.96
N SER A 156 16.73 -0.45 -12.11
CA SER A 156 16.27 -1.16 -13.32
C SER A 156 17.29 -2.20 -13.78
N LYS A 157 16.82 -3.39 -14.12
CA LYS A 157 17.64 -4.35 -14.85
C LYS A 157 17.82 -3.92 -16.30
N ARG A 158 19.01 -4.17 -16.87
CA ARG A 158 19.36 -3.73 -18.22
C ARG A 158 18.26 -4.06 -19.25
N GLY A 159 17.85 -3.04 -20.01
CA GLY A 159 16.80 -3.16 -21.03
C GLY A 159 15.39 -3.26 -20.48
N ARG A 160 15.18 -3.00 -19.18
CA ARG A 160 13.87 -3.04 -18.52
C ARG A 160 13.58 -1.71 -17.83
N ASN A 161 12.34 -1.27 -17.91
CA ASN A 161 11.87 -0.02 -17.32
C ASN A 161 10.98 -0.30 -16.12
N ASP A 162 11.32 0.23 -14.95
CA ASP A 162 10.55 0.17 -13.72
C ASP A 162 10.02 1.54 -13.26
N THR A 163 10.25 2.59 -14.07
CA THR A 163 9.75 3.93 -13.78
C THR A 163 8.32 4.15 -14.27
N LEU A 164 7.86 3.37 -15.26
CA LEU A 164 6.49 3.45 -15.76
C LEU A 164 5.61 2.42 -15.04
N ILE A 165 4.75 2.89 -14.14
CA ILE A 165 3.85 2.07 -13.33
C ILE A 165 2.65 1.64 -14.16
N PRO A 166 2.31 0.33 -14.25
CA PRO A 166 1.21 -0.17 -15.08
C PRO A 166 -0.17 0.27 -14.55
N ALA A 167 -1.15 0.32 -15.44
CA ALA A 167 -2.47 0.89 -15.17
C ALA A 167 -3.37 0.05 -14.24
N ASN A 168 -2.97 -1.19 -13.91
CA ASN A 168 -3.64 -2.00 -12.90
C ASN A 168 -3.23 -1.66 -11.46
N VAL A 169 -2.26 -0.76 -11.26
CA VAL A 169 -1.80 -0.29 -9.94
C VAL A 169 -2.59 0.94 -9.55
N ALA A 170 -3.29 0.90 -8.41
CA ALA A 170 -4.08 2.04 -7.94
C ALA A 170 -3.19 3.15 -7.36
N GLN A 171 -2.16 2.79 -6.59
CA GLN A 171 -1.25 3.74 -5.95
C GLN A 171 0.20 3.29 -6.07
N ALA A 172 1.12 4.22 -6.24
CA ALA A 172 2.55 3.94 -6.26
C ALA A 172 3.35 5.03 -5.56
N VAL A 173 4.44 4.63 -4.89
CA VAL A 173 5.37 5.55 -4.24
C VAL A 173 6.80 5.12 -4.52
N ASN A 174 7.69 6.10 -4.65
CA ASN A 174 9.12 5.90 -4.84
C ASN A 174 9.91 6.67 -3.80
N TYR A 175 10.83 5.99 -3.13
CA TYR A 175 11.85 6.56 -2.26
C TYR A 175 13.20 6.34 -2.91
N TYR A 176 13.99 7.38 -3.11
CA TYR A 176 15.25 7.27 -3.83
C TYR A 176 16.36 8.15 -3.26
N GLN A 177 17.61 7.77 -3.50
CA GLN A 177 18.78 8.59 -3.26
C GLN A 177 19.57 8.75 -4.57
N PRO A 178 20.11 9.94 -4.89
CA PRO A 178 20.74 10.21 -6.19
C PRO A 178 22.26 10.05 -6.18
N PHE A 179 22.85 9.36 -5.21
CA PHE A 179 24.29 9.33 -4.99
C PHE A 179 24.89 7.93 -5.15
N GLY A 180 26.20 7.89 -5.42
CA GLY A 180 26.93 6.65 -5.57
C GLY A 180 26.83 6.05 -6.98
N ILE A 181 27.47 4.90 -7.14
CA ILE A 181 27.50 4.16 -8.42
C ILE A 181 26.19 3.40 -8.62
N VAL A 182 25.60 2.95 -7.53
CA VAL A 182 24.29 2.29 -7.50
C VAL A 182 23.29 3.26 -6.86
N HIS A 183 22.28 3.60 -7.59
CA HIS A 183 21.17 4.43 -7.14
C HIS A 183 19.92 4.13 -7.95
N GLY A 184 18.76 4.38 -7.36
CA GLY A 184 17.48 4.20 -8.00
C GLY A 184 17.11 5.33 -8.97
N ASP A 185 16.10 5.07 -9.78
CA ASP A 185 15.49 6.07 -10.66
C ASP A 185 14.74 7.14 -9.82
N HIS A 186 14.84 8.40 -10.25
CA HIS A 186 14.30 9.53 -9.49
C HIS A 186 12.78 9.64 -9.57
N ASP A 187 12.21 9.38 -10.75
CA ASP A 187 10.80 9.66 -11.02
C ASP A 187 10.07 8.45 -11.58
N ILE A 188 9.18 7.89 -10.79
CA ILE A 188 8.17 6.99 -11.33
C ILE A 188 6.98 7.79 -11.88
N LYS A 189 6.34 7.25 -12.91
CA LYS A 189 5.18 7.86 -13.59
C LYS A 189 4.10 6.82 -13.83
N ALA A 190 2.85 7.25 -13.80
CA ALA A 190 1.73 6.40 -14.17
C ALA A 190 1.69 6.18 -15.69
N ALA A 191 1.46 4.95 -16.13
CA ALA A 191 1.13 4.67 -17.54
C ALA A 191 -0.25 5.25 -17.91
N ASP A 192 -1.15 5.30 -16.94
CA ASP A 192 -2.46 5.94 -17.04
C ASP A 192 -2.76 6.71 -15.74
N ALA A 193 -2.64 8.03 -15.78
CA ALA A 193 -2.85 8.91 -14.63
C ALA A 193 -4.33 8.98 -14.17
N THR A 194 -5.26 8.47 -14.95
CA THR A 194 -6.68 8.36 -14.53
C THR A 194 -6.94 7.14 -13.65
N ARG A 195 -6.04 6.15 -13.69
CA ARG A 195 -6.14 4.88 -12.97
C ARG A 195 -5.11 4.71 -11.86
N THR A 196 -3.93 5.30 -12.04
CA THR A 196 -2.80 5.17 -11.10
C THR A 196 -2.44 6.51 -10.49
N ARG A 197 -2.50 6.59 -9.17
CA ARG A 197 -2.06 7.75 -8.40
C ARG A 197 -0.61 7.57 -7.93
N ILE A 198 0.30 8.42 -8.39
CA ILE A 198 1.64 8.51 -7.80
C ILE A 198 1.55 9.33 -6.51
N LEU A 199 1.85 8.70 -5.38
CA LEU A 199 1.82 9.31 -4.04
C LEU A 199 2.99 10.27 -3.85
N GLY A 200 4.11 10.01 -4.51
CA GLY A 200 5.28 10.87 -4.52
C GLY A 200 6.54 10.17 -4.98
N ASN A 201 7.54 10.99 -5.34
CA ASN A 201 8.93 10.61 -5.56
C ASN A 201 9.76 11.33 -4.48
N TYR A 202 10.15 10.62 -3.44
CA TYR A 202 10.78 11.21 -2.24
C TYR A 202 12.28 10.98 -2.27
N ARG A 203 13.03 12.10 -2.30
CA ARG A 203 14.50 12.10 -2.32
C ARG A 203 15.06 12.10 -0.90
N PHE A 204 16.05 11.23 -0.66
CA PHE A 204 16.83 11.16 0.57
C PHE A 204 18.30 11.56 0.31
N ASP A 205 18.93 12.23 1.28
CA ASP A 205 20.29 12.76 1.13
C ASP A 205 21.19 12.32 2.30
N TYR A 206 21.80 11.17 2.14
CA TYR A 206 22.69 10.57 3.14
C TYR A 206 24.10 11.19 3.19
N LYS A 207 24.42 12.14 2.31
CA LYS A 207 25.64 12.95 2.46
C LYS A 207 25.51 13.94 3.59
N LYS A 208 24.30 14.48 3.83
CA LYS A 208 23.99 15.42 4.89
C LYS A 208 23.72 14.74 6.23
N SER A 209 23.09 13.57 6.18
CA SER A 209 22.68 12.81 7.36
C SER A 209 23.04 11.33 7.17
N PRO A 210 24.33 10.97 7.30
CA PRO A 210 24.78 9.60 7.09
C PRO A 210 24.24 8.67 8.18
N LEU A 211 23.77 7.48 7.76
CA LEU A 211 23.33 6.42 8.65
C LEU A 211 24.42 5.37 8.83
N ASN A 212 24.46 4.76 10.00
CA ASN A 212 25.30 3.61 10.29
C ASN A 212 24.50 2.31 10.11
N CYS A 213 24.77 1.59 9.02
CA CYS A 213 24.14 0.31 8.72
C CYS A 213 25.03 -0.85 9.20
N ALA A 214 25.38 -0.87 10.52
CA ALA A 214 26.40 -1.77 11.06
C ALA A 214 26.12 -3.26 10.83
N ASP A 215 24.84 -3.64 10.76
CA ASP A 215 24.42 -5.02 10.58
C ASP A 215 24.57 -5.52 9.13
N TYR A 216 24.69 -4.59 8.17
CA TYR A 216 24.89 -4.93 6.77
C TYR A 216 26.34 -5.35 6.48
N PRO A 217 26.60 -6.22 5.50
CA PRO A 217 27.93 -6.64 5.10
C PRO A 217 28.86 -5.46 4.82
N TRP A 218 30.15 -5.56 5.21
CA TRP A 218 31.11 -4.47 5.07
C TRP A 218 31.28 -4.00 3.62
N TYR A 219 31.17 -4.90 2.64
CA TYR A 219 31.30 -4.58 1.22
C TYR A 219 30.13 -3.73 0.70
N ASP A 220 28.90 -3.93 1.18
CA ASP A 220 27.74 -3.10 0.85
C ASP A 220 27.89 -1.71 1.43
N ARG A 221 28.35 -1.62 2.68
CA ARG A 221 28.62 -0.35 3.37
C ARG A 221 29.77 0.45 2.75
N PHE A 222 30.68 -0.21 2.04
CA PHE A 222 31.83 0.44 1.42
C PHE A 222 31.59 0.80 -0.06
N PHE A 223 31.17 -0.17 -0.87
CA PHE A 223 31.05 0.02 -2.33
C PHE A 223 29.75 0.67 -2.77
N VAL A 224 28.66 0.43 -2.05
CA VAL A 224 27.32 0.93 -2.41
C VAL A 224 26.67 1.70 -1.26
N LYS A 225 27.47 2.39 -0.47
CA LYS A 225 27.09 3.02 0.80
C LYS A 225 25.77 3.80 0.76
N PRO A 226 25.50 4.74 -0.16
CA PRO A 226 24.23 5.47 -0.15
C PRO A 226 23.03 4.56 -0.44
N HIS A 227 23.23 3.54 -1.26
CA HIS A 227 22.22 2.54 -1.60
C HIS A 227 21.89 1.64 -0.40
N THR A 228 22.91 1.25 0.39
CA THR A 228 22.70 0.53 1.65
C THR A 228 22.06 1.42 2.72
N GLN A 229 22.41 2.72 2.76
CA GLN A 229 21.84 3.64 3.74
C GLN A 229 20.34 3.85 3.56
N ILE A 230 19.83 3.90 2.34
CA ILE A 230 18.39 4.02 2.10
C ILE A 230 17.64 2.74 2.47
N GLU A 231 18.27 1.57 2.28
CA GLU A 231 17.71 0.29 2.70
C GLU A 231 17.67 0.15 4.23
N CYS A 232 18.71 0.55 4.93
CA CYS A 232 18.75 0.45 6.38
C CYS A 232 18.05 1.63 7.11
N ASP A 233 17.44 2.56 6.39
CA ASP A 233 16.79 3.74 6.97
C ASP A 233 15.43 3.38 7.60
N PRO A 234 15.30 3.42 8.94
CA PRO A 234 14.06 3.08 9.61
C PRO A 234 12.91 4.06 9.30
N GLU A 235 13.22 5.29 8.89
CA GLU A 235 12.20 6.28 8.52
C GLU A 235 11.47 5.86 7.24
N ILE A 236 12.19 5.32 6.26
CA ILE A 236 11.61 4.87 5.00
C ILE A 236 10.68 3.68 5.25
N TRP A 237 11.16 2.71 6.02
CA TRP A 237 10.36 1.51 6.28
C TRP A 237 9.17 1.77 7.18
N ALA A 238 9.24 2.73 8.11
CA ALA A 238 8.08 3.22 8.86
C ALA A 238 7.04 3.89 7.94
N LYS A 239 7.48 4.65 6.93
CA LYS A 239 6.58 5.22 5.91
C LYS A 239 5.95 4.12 5.03
N ALA A 240 6.75 3.16 4.58
CA ALA A 240 6.27 2.01 3.81
C ALA A 240 5.24 1.20 4.60
N GLU A 241 5.54 0.87 5.85
CA GLU A 241 4.65 0.18 6.77
C GLU A 241 3.32 0.92 6.96
N SER A 242 3.37 2.23 7.20
CA SER A 242 2.18 3.07 7.35
C SER A 242 1.28 3.02 6.11
N LEU A 243 1.85 3.08 4.91
CA LEU A 243 1.11 2.96 3.65
C LEU A 243 0.51 1.56 3.49
N ILE A 244 1.25 0.51 3.82
CA ILE A 244 0.75 -0.87 3.78
C ILE A 244 -0.44 -1.01 4.72
N ARG A 245 -0.32 -0.60 5.98
CA ARG A 245 -1.38 -0.67 6.99
C ARG A 245 -2.64 0.08 6.58
N ALA A 246 -2.50 1.26 5.97
CA ALA A 246 -3.62 2.06 5.47
C ALA A 246 -4.44 1.35 4.37
N ASN A 247 -3.83 0.38 3.68
CA ASN A 247 -4.45 -0.40 2.60
C ASN A 247 -4.87 -1.83 3.03
N LEU A 248 -4.56 -2.24 4.27
CA LEU A 248 -4.97 -3.53 4.82
C LEU A 248 -6.33 -3.46 5.52
N PRO A 249 -6.99 -4.62 5.74
CA PRO A 249 -8.19 -4.68 6.58
C PRO A 249 -7.88 -4.14 7.97
N GLN A 250 -8.78 -3.28 8.49
CA GLN A 250 -8.63 -2.80 9.86
C GLN A 250 -8.78 -3.99 10.83
N ILE A 251 -7.81 -4.15 11.72
CA ILE A 251 -7.93 -5.10 12.82
C ILE A 251 -9.00 -4.54 13.75
N PRO A 252 -10.09 -5.28 14.04
CA PRO A 252 -11.04 -4.83 15.05
C PRO A 252 -10.29 -4.56 16.35
N ALA A 253 -10.48 -3.37 16.92
CA ALA A 253 -9.90 -3.07 18.23
C ALA A 253 -10.29 -4.20 19.20
N LYS A 254 -9.28 -4.85 19.82
CA LYS A 254 -9.56 -5.83 20.90
C LYS A 254 -10.46 -5.12 21.89
N GLY A 255 -11.74 -5.56 21.95
CA GLY A 255 -12.70 -4.98 22.86
C GLY A 255 -12.08 -4.96 24.27
N SER A 256 -11.96 -3.77 24.83
CA SER A 256 -11.67 -3.59 26.24
C SER A 256 -12.80 -4.28 27.02
N LYS A 257 -12.48 -5.46 27.59
CA LYS A 257 -13.34 -6.10 28.57
C LYS A 257 -13.27 -5.33 29.88
#